data_477efad24f2b8d754f1fc570aea2b548
#
_entry.id   477efad24f2b8d754f1fc570aea2b548
#
_cell.length_a   1.000
_cell.length_b   1.000
_cell.length_c   1.000
_cell.angle_alpha   90.00
_cell.angle_beta   90.00
_cell.angle_gamma   90.00
#
_symmetry.space_group_name_H-M   'P 1'
#
loop_
_entity.id
_entity.type
_entity.pdbx_description
1 polymer ?
#
loop_
_entity_poly.entity_id
_entity_poly.type
_entity_poly.pdbx_seq_one_letter_code
_entity_poly.pdbx_strand_id
1 'polypeptide(L)'
;MYKRQVQREGITVSSTYIRTLVEAGDMERAADFLGHRHCLSQTVQHGQRIGRTIGIPTVNLAVPEHVLAPAHGVYVTEVFLPDGRRCAGVTNVGTRPTVSDSDRVSVETYLLGFEGDLYGQELRVEFCRRLRGEQRFDTLEALRQEIQRNIQQAEAYFEA
;
A
#
# COMPACT_ATOMS: atom_id res chain seq x y z
N MET A 1 -3.48 11.89 -38.49
CA MET A 1 -3.74 10.70 -37.64
C MET A 1 -4.47 11.18 -36.39
N TYR A 2 -5.79 11.01 -36.31
CA TYR A 2 -6.55 11.43 -35.12
C TYR A 2 -6.33 10.41 -34.02
N LYS A 3 -5.67 10.81 -32.92
CA LYS A 3 -5.63 10.01 -31.70
C LYS A 3 -7.04 10.05 -31.06
N ARG A 4 -7.75 8.93 -31.09
CA ARG A 4 -8.99 8.79 -30.31
C ARG A 4 -8.63 8.89 -28.82
N GLN A 5 -9.10 9.92 -28.15
CA GLN A 5 -9.01 10.02 -26.69
C GLN A 5 -10.05 9.08 -26.07
N VAL A 6 -9.61 8.23 -25.15
CA VAL A 6 -10.52 7.43 -24.33
C VAL A 6 -11.09 8.32 -23.25
N GLN A 7 -12.41 8.34 -23.10
CA GLN A 7 -13.10 9.04 -22.03
C GLN A 7 -13.82 8.04 -21.13
N ARG A 8 -13.81 8.30 -19.84
CA ARG A 8 -14.58 7.59 -18.83
C ARG A 8 -15.28 8.63 -17.95
N GLU A 9 -16.61 8.49 -17.75
CA GLU A 9 -17.44 9.47 -17.02
C GLU A 9 -17.26 10.93 -17.51
N GLY A 10 -17.06 11.13 -18.83
CA GLY A 10 -16.81 12.44 -19.42
C GLY A 10 -15.41 13.01 -19.19
N ILE A 11 -14.53 12.27 -18.54
CA ILE A 11 -13.14 12.67 -18.25
C ILE A 11 -12.21 11.95 -19.23
N THR A 12 -11.28 12.68 -19.83
CA THR A 12 -10.24 12.07 -20.68
C THR A 12 -9.28 11.25 -19.83
N VAL A 13 -9.13 9.97 -20.19
CA VAL A 13 -8.15 9.09 -19.57
C VAL A 13 -6.75 9.57 -19.94
N SER A 14 -6.00 10.04 -18.95
CA SER A 14 -4.64 10.55 -19.13
C SER A 14 -3.75 10.18 -17.96
N SER A 15 -2.45 10.02 -18.22
CA SER A 15 -1.46 9.75 -17.16
C SER A 15 -1.43 10.87 -16.11
N THR A 16 -1.65 12.11 -16.51
CA THR A 16 -1.70 13.25 -15.58
C THR A 16 -2.86 13.10 -14.60
N TYR A 17 -4.07 12.81 -15.09
CA TYR A 17 -5.24 12.63 -14.22
C TYR A 17 -5.07 11.42 -13.30
N ILE A 18 -4.58 10.29 -13.83
CA ILE A 18 -4.33 9.09 -13.03
C ILE A 18 -3.31 9.37 -11.91
N ARG A 19 -2.24 10.12 -12.19
CA ARG A 19 -1.27 10.52 -11.17
C ARG A 19 -1.92 11.32 -10.04
N THR A 20 -2.79 12.28 -10.36
CA THR A 20 -3.49 13.06 -9.32
C THR A 20 -4.36 12.17 -8.42
N LEU A 21 -4.97 11.12 -8.95
CA LEU A 21 -5.75 10.15 -8.17
C LEU A 21 -4.85 9.33 -7.23
N VAL A 22 -3.70 8.85 -7.72
CA VAL A 22 -2.73 8.11 -6.90
C VAL A 22 -2.16 9.00 -5.79
N GLU A 23 -1.77 10.23 -6.12
CA GLU A 23 -1.27 11.22 -5.16
C GLU A 23 -2.31 11.64 -4.12
N ALA A 24 -3.59 11.59 -4.47
CA ALA A 24 -4.70 11.81 -3.53
C ALA A 24 -5.06 10.55 -2.70
N GLY A 25 -4.56 9.37 -3.09
CA GLY A 25 -4.89 8.11 -2.45
C GLY A 25 -6.22 7.51 -2.87
N ASP A 26 -6.83 8.02 -3.95
CA ASP A 26 -8.08 7.47 -4.51
C ASP A 26 -7.77 6.26 -5.41
N MET A 27 -7.47 5.13 -4.75
CA MET A 27 -7.01 3.92 -5.43
C MET A 27 -8.10 3.24 -6.24
N GLU A 28 -9.35 3.31 -5.79
CA GLU A 28 -10.49 2.72 -6.49
C GLU A 28 -10.70 3.44 -7.82
N ARG A 29 -10.75 4.76 -7.79
CA ARG A 29 -10.89 5.55 -9.01
C ARG A 29 -9.65 5.49 -9.91
N ALA A 30 -8.45 5.46 -9.32
CA ALA A 30 -7.23 5.25 -10.08
C ALA A 30 -7.26 3.92 -10.84
N ALA A 31 -7.70 2.84 -10.21
CA ALA A 31 -7.84 1.53 -10.85
C ALA A 31 -8.87 1.55 -11.99
N ASP A 32 -9.95 2.29 -11.82
CA ASP A 32 -10.96 2.47 -12.86
C ASP A 32 -10.41 3.13 -14.13
N PHE A 33 -9.53 4.11 -13.98
CA PHE A 33 -8.92 4.82 -15.11
C PHE A 33 -7.69 4.10 -15.68
N LEU A 34 -6.96 3.34 -14.85
CA LEU A 34 -5.83 2.50 -15.28
C LEU A 34 -6.29 1.21 -15.98
N GLY A 35 -7.47 0.69 -15.61
CA GLY A 35 -7.92 -0.64 -16.00
C GLY A 35 -7.30 -1.78 -15.17
N HIS A 36 -6.50 -1.44 -14.16
CA HIS A 36 -5.92 -2.37 -13.18
C HIS A 36 -5.57 -1.59 -11.90
N ARG A 37 -5.36 -2.30 -10.78
CA ARG A 37 -4.94 -1.65 -9.53
C ARG A 37 -3.52 -1.11 -9.64
N HIS A 38 -3.29 0.05 -9.01
CA HIS A 38 -1.93 0.55 -8.81
C HIS A 38 -1.15 -0.42 -7.92
N CYS A 39 0.09 -0.73 -8.29
CA CYS A 39 0.88 -1.74 -7.58
C CYS A 39 2.33 -1.33 -7.40
N LEU A 40 2.96 -1.94 -6.40
CA LEU A 40 4.40 -1.87 -6.14
C LEU A 40 4.96 -3.29 -6.11
N SER A 41 5.96 -3.57 -6.95
CA SER A 41 6.72 -4.83 -6.93
C SER A 41 8.13 -4.54 -6.44
N GLN A 42 8.51 -5.12 -5.30
CA GLN A 42 9.81 -4.87 -4.67
C GLN A 42 10.26 -6.06 -3.82
N THR A 43 11.57 -6.14 -3.62
CA THR A 43 12.16 -7.09 -2.69
C THR A 43 11.94 -6.65 -1.24
N VAL A 44 11.52 -7.59 -0.40
CA VAL A 44 11.32 -7.37 1.04
C VAL A 44 12.64 -7.05 1.73
N GLN A 45 12.69 -5.92 2.41
CA GLN A 45 13.84 -5.42 3.16
C GLN A 45 13.62 -5.51 4.66
N HIS A 46 14.72 -5.46 5.42
CA HIS A 46 14.65 -5.33 6.88
C HIS A 46 14.13 -3.93 7.26
N GLY A 47 13.13 -3.89 8.14
CA GLY A 47 12.58 -2.67 8.72
C GLY A 47 12.92 -2.52 10.19
N GLN A 48 12.32 -1.53 10.86
CA GLN A 48 12.51 -1.26 12.29
C GLN A 48 11.89 -2.32 13.22
N ARG A 49 11.12 -3.27 12.67
CA ARG A 49 10.51 -4.42 13.38
C ARG A 49 9.56 -4.03 14.53
N ILE A 50 9.03 -2.81 14.55
CA ILE A 50 8.10 -2.34 15.58
C ILE A 50 6.85 -3.22 15.61
N GLY A 51 6.34 -3.62 14.45
CA GLY A 51 5.20 -4.53 14.34
C GLY A 51 5.39 -5.86 15.08
N ARG A 52 6.62 -6.40 15.13
CA ARG A 52 6.92 -7.63 15.90
C ARG A 52 6.70 -7.46 17.40
N THR A 53 7.01 -6.28 17.95
CA THR A 53 6.87 -6.04 19.40
C THR A 53 5.41 -6.01 19.84
N ILE A 54 4.50 -5.72 18.93
CA ILE A 54 3.05 -5.70 19.18
C ILE A 54 2.31 -6.91 18.60
N GLY A 55 3.06 -7.93 18.10
CA GLY A 55 2.50 -9.16 17.54
C GLY A 55 1.89 -9.02 16.14
N ILE A 56 2.23 -7.95 15.41
CA ILE A 56 1.75 -7.67 14.06
C ILE A 56 2.97 -7.48 13.13
N PRO A 57 3.64 -8.56 12.71
CA PRO A 57 4.83 -8.47 11.90
C PRO A 57 4.51 -7.91 10.50
N THR A 58 5.29 -6.97 10.02
CA THR A 58 5.14 -6.35 8.70
C THR A 58 6.33 -6.64 7.81
N VAL A 59 6.09 -6.74 6.51
CA VAL A 59 7.14 -6.69 5.49
C VAL A 59 7.37 -5.24 5.06
N ASN A 60 8.61 -4.91 4.73
CA ASN A 60 9.02 -3.56 4.35
C ASN A 60 9.47 -3.55 2.90
N LEU A 61 8.90 -2.64 2.12
CA LEU A 61 9.24 -2.40 0.73
C LEU A 61 9.67 -0.95 0.56
N ALA A 62 10.77 -0.74 -0.16
CA ALA A 62 11.19 0.60 -0.55
C ALA A 62 10.45 1.03 -1.81
N VAL A 63 10.07 2.29 -1.89
CA VAL A 63 9.53 2.86 -3.14
C VAL A 63 10.69 3.44 -3.94
N PRO A 64 10.94 2.97 -5.17
CA PRO A 64 11.96 3.54 -6.03
C PRO A 64 11.62 4.99 -6.42
N GLU A 65 12.63 5.83 -6.64
CA GLU A 65 12.44 7.26 -6.96
C GLU A 65 11.60 7.51 -8.22
N HIS A 66 11.62 6.57 -9.17
CA HIS A 66 10.84 6.67 -10.43
C HIS A 66 9.43 6.08 -10.33
N VAL A 67 9.04 5.53 -9.18
CA VAL A 67 7.71 4.96 -8.93
C VAL A 67 6.88 5.95 -8.15
N LEU A 68 5.68 6.24 -8.65
CA LEU A 68 4.74 7.11 -7.97
C LEU A 68 4.19 6.41 -6.72
N ALA A 69 4.51 6.96 -5.54
CA ALA A 69 3.93 6.50 -4.29
C ALA A 69 2.49 7.00 -4.14
N PRO A 70 1.58 6.20 -3.59
CA PRO A 70 0.27 6.69 -3.15
C PRO A 70 0.40 7.74 -2.04
N ALA A 71 -0.67 8.51 -1.78
CA ALA A 71 -0.75 9.38 -0.61
C ALA A 71 -0.39 8.64 0.67
N HIS A 72 0.27 9.31 1.60
CA HIS A 72 0.57 8.70 2.90
C HIS A 72 -0.70 8.30 3.63
N GLY A 73 -0.67 7.14 4.28
CA GLY A 73 -1.81 6.59 5.00
C GLY A 73 -1.86 5.08 5.00
N VAL A 74 -3.00 4.54 5.41
CA VAL A 74 -3.23 3.11 5.54
C VAL A 74 -4.21 2.64 4.48
N TYR A 75 -3.91 1.50 3.87
CA TYR A 75 -4.62 0.93 2.73
C TYR A 75 -4.98 -0.53 2.95
N VAL A 76 -6.11 -0.94 2.39
CA VAL A 76 -6.37 -2.34 2.05
C VAL A 76 -5.58 -2.67 0.82
N THR A 77 -4.86 -3.79 0.85
CA THR A 77 -4.03 -4.25 -0.27
C THR A 77 -4.21 -5.74 -0.53
N GLU A 78 -3.95 -6.17 -1.75
CA GLU A 78 -3.79 -7.57 -2.12
C GLU A 78 -2.31 -7.83 -2.41
N VAL A 79 -1.74 -8.83 -1.76
CA VAL A 79 -0.31 -9.14 -1.84
C VAL A 79 -0.12 -10.45 -2.58
N PHE A 80 0.69 -10.43 -3.63
CA PHE A 80 1.04 -11.60 -4.43
C PHE A 80 2.41 -12.10 -3.99
N LEU A 81 2.46 -13.36 -3.59
CA LEU A 81 3.66 -14.02 -3.12
C LEU A 81 4.40 -14.71 -4.29
N PRO A 82 5.72 -14.99 -4.16
CA PRO A 82 6.50 -15.64 -5.20
C PRO A 82 6.01 -17.04 -5.58
N ASP A 83 5.35 -17.74 -4.66
CA ASP A 83 4.77 -19.07 -4.86
C ASP A 83 3.38 -19.05 -5.52
N GLY A 84 2.88 -17.87 -5.89
CA GLY A 84 1.58 -17.66 -6.53
C GLY A 84 0.41 -17.50 -5.57
N ARG A 85 0.61 -17.65 -4.27
CA ARG A 85 -0.44 -17.36 -3.27
C ARG A 85 -0.74 -15.87 -3.22
N ARG A 86 -1.97 -15.55 -2.83
CA ARG A 86 -2.45 -14.19 -2.58
C ARG A 86 -2.91 -14.06 -1.14
N CYS A 87 -2.56 -12.94 -0.53
CA CYS A 87 -2.96 -12.61 0.84
C CYS A 87 -3.61 -11.23 0.86
N ALA A 88 -4.65 -11.07 1.66
CA ALA A 88 -5.12 -9.75 2.04
C ALA A 88 -4.04 -9.07 2.88
N GLY A 89 -3.92 -7.74 2.77
CA GLY A 89 -2.95 -6.97 3.52
C GLY A 89 -3.49 -5.65 4.02
N VAL A 90 -2.88 -5.18 5.10
CA VAL A 90 -2.99 -3.80 5.58
C VAL A 90 -1.65 -3.14 5.40
N THR A 91 -1.61 -2.10 4.59
CA THR A 91 -0.38 -1.42 4.16
C THR A 91 -0.36 0.01 4.65
N ASN A 92 0.71 0.38 5.34
CA ASN A 92 1.03 1.76 5.68
C ASN A 92 2.03 2.32 4.66
N VAL A 93 1.67 3.44 4.04
CA VAL A 93 2.56 4.26 3.21
C VAL A 93 2.95 5.50 4.02
N GLY A 94 4.24 5.69 4.25
CA GLY A 94 4.73 6.81 5.05
C GLY A 94 6.17 7.15 4.74
N THR A 95 6.69 8.20 5.39
CA THR A 95 8.10 8.56 5.31
C THR A 95 8.89 7.91 6.43
N ARG A 96 10.09 7.47 6.09
CA ARG A 96 11.05 6.98 7.06
C ARG A 96 12.16 8.01 7.22
N PRO A 97 12.36 8.58 8.43
CA PRO A 97 13.52 9.43 8.67
C PRO A 97 14.79 8.63 8.42
N THR A 98 15.63 9.08 7.51
CA THR A 98 16.97 8.53 7.31
C THR A 98 18.01 9.51 7.85
N VAL A 99 19.18 9.00 8.24
CA VAL A 99 20.33 9.82 8.71
C VAL A 99 20.86 10.71 7.57
N SER A 100 20.53 10.39 6.32
CA SER A 100 20.80 11.23 5.15
C SER A 100 19.51 12.00 4.80
N ASP A 101 19.63 13.29 4.56
CA ASP A 101 18.63 14.35 4.34
C ASP A 101 17.50 14.09 3.32
N SER A 102 17.25 12.83 2.94
CA SER A 102 16.16 12.43 2.04
C SER A 102 15.15 11.55 2.78
N ASP A 103 13.99 12.11 3.08
CA ASP A 103 12.81 11.36 3.51
C ASP A 103 12.41 10.34 2.44
N ARG A 104 12.72 9.07 2.67
CA ARG A 104 12.33 8.00 1.74
C ARG A 104 10.95 7.48 2.09
N VAL A 105 10.10 7.39 1.07
CA VAL A 105 8.80 6.74 1.21
C VAL A 105 9.02 5.23 1.44
N SER A 106 8.38 4.71 2.47
CA SER A 106 8.36 3.28 2.80
C SER A 106 6.95 2.74 2.77
N VAL A 107 6.84 1.48 2.37
CA VAL A 107 5.61 0.72 2.35
C VAL A 107 5.77 -0.45 3.31
N GLU A 108 5.00 -0.44 4.39
CA GLU A 108 5.00 -1.48 5.41
C GLU A 108 3.67 -2.23 5.36
N THR A 109 3.71 -3.53 5.07
CA THR A 109 2.51 -4.34 4.87
C THR A 109 2.44 -5.47 5.88
N TYR A 110 1.33 -5.56 6.60
CA TYR A 110 0.92 -6.74 7.36
C TYR A 110 0.13 -7.66 6.42
N LEU A 111 0.54 -8.92 6.32
CA LEU A 111 -0.15 -9.94 5.53
C LEU A 111 -1.09 -10.74 6.44
N LEU A 112 -2.39 -10.69 6.18
CA LEU A 112 -3.40 -11.37 6.97
C LEU A 112 -3.25 -12.89 6.81
N GLY A 113 -3.21 -13.60 7.95
CA GLY A 113 -3.13 -15.06 7.97
C GLY A 113 -1.85 -15.66 7.39
N PHE A 114 -0.81 -14.86 7.15
CA PHE A 114 0.46 -15.35 6.65
C PHE A 114 1.45 -15.60 7.81
N GLU A 115 2.04 -16.78 7.80
CA GLU A 115 3.16 -17.14 8.66
C GLU A 115 4.34 -17.57 7.78
N GLY A 116 5.52 -17.03 8.05
CA GLY A 116 6.72 -17.36 7.32
C GLY A 116 7.72 -16.19 7.20
N ASP A 117 8.83 -16.46 6.54
CA ASP A 117 9.86 -15.48 6.24
C ASP A 117 9.80 -15.10 4.75
N LEU A 118 9.74 -13.81 4.48
CA LEU A 118 9.69 -13.23 3.13
C LEU A 118 10.88 -12.34 2.83
N TYR A 119 11.87 -12.25 3.72
CA TYR A 119 13.06 -11.43 3.48
C TYR A 119 13.80 -11.84 2.20
N GLY A 120 14.16 -10.84 1.40
CA GLY A 120 14.86 -11.05 0.13
C GLY A 120 13.98 -11.59 -1.00
N GLN A 121 12.70 -11.86 -0.74
CA GLN A 121 11.74 -12.28 -1.76
C GLN A 121 11.06 -11.08 -2.40
N GLU A 122 10.73 -11.17 -3.68
CA GLU A 122 9.96 -10.15 -4.39
C GLU A 122 8.47 -10.34 -4.12
N LEU A 123 7.81 -9.27 -3.68
CA LEU A 123 6.37 -9.21 -3.52
C LEU A 123 5.78 -8.15 -4.43
N ARG A 124 4.55 -8.40 -4.92
CA ARG A 124 3.72 -7.40 -5.57
C ARG A 124 2.57 -7.05 -4.66
N VAL A 125 2.47 -5.78 -4.30
CA VAL A 125 1.41 -5.20 -3.47
C VAL A 125 0.51 -4.36 -4.35
N GLU A 126 -0.76 -4.74 -4.46
CA GLU A 126 -1.80 -4.01 -5.18
C GLU A 126 -2.64 -3.20 -4.19
N PHE A 127 -2.77 -1.89 -4.43
CA PHE A 127 -3.55 -1.00 -3.59
C PHE A 127 -5.02 -1.05 -3.98
N CYS A 128 -5.87 -1.47 -3.04
CA CYS A 128 -7.31 -1.63 -3.25
C CYS A 128 -8.11 -0.40 -2.83
N ARG A 129 -7.96 0.01 -1.56
CA ARG A 129 -8.72 1.12 -0.96
C ARG A 129 -7.91 1.81 0.12
N ARG A 130 -7.99 3.13 0.19
CA ARG A 130 -7.45 3.89 1.32
C ARG A 130 -8.42 3.84 2.49
N LEU A 131 -7.91 3.46 3.67
CA LEU A 131 -8.70 3.42 4.90
C LEU A 131 -8.65 4.76 5.62
N ARG A 132 -7.46 5.36 5.74
CA ARG A 132 -7.23 6.62 6.45
C ARG A 132 -5.88 7.26 6.09
N GLY A 133 -5.69 8.52 6.50
CA GLY A 133 -4.38 9.17 6.49
C GLY A 133 -3.45 8.67 7.61
N GLU A 134 -2.25 9.23 7.65
CA GLU A 134 -1.33 8.99 8.75
C GLU A 134 -1.90 9.53 10.07
N GLN A 135 -1.64 8.82 11.15
CA GLN A 135 -2.06 9.20 12.50
C GLN A 135 -0.93 8.88 13.48
N ARG A 136 -0.74 9.77 14.45
CA ARG A 136 0.17 9.54 15.56
C ARG A 136 -0.59 8.93 16.74
N PHE A 137 0.07 8.04 17.46
CA PHE A 137 -0.49 7.37 18.62
C PHE A 137 0.41 7.62 19.83
N ASP A 138 -0.19 8.00 20.94
CA ASP A 138 0.54 8.29 22.19
C ASP A 138 1.02 7.01 22.89
N THR A 139 0.39 5.87 22.59
CA THR A 139 0.72 4.58 23.21
C THR A 139 0.77 3.47 22.17
N LEU A 140 1.57 2.43 22.43
CA LEU A 140 1.62 1.21 21.60
C LEU A 140 0.28 0.48 21.61
N GLU A 141 -0.48 0.55 22.71
CA GLU A 141 -1.79 -0.08 22.80
C GLU A 141 -2.81 0.61 21.87
N ALA A 142 -2.82 1.94 21.82
CA ALA A 142 -3.68 2.70 20.91
C ALA A 142 -3.33 2.38 19.43
N LEU A 143 -2.03 2.30 19.11
CA LEU A 143 -1.56 1.87 17.80
C LEU A 143 -2.05 0.46 17.47
N ARG A 144 -1.91 -0.50 18.38
CA ARG A 144 -2.35 -1.88 18.20
C ARG A 144 -3.85 -1.98 17.95
N GLN A 145 -4.66 -1.28 18.75
CA GLN A 145 -6.12 -1.26 18.56
C GLN A 145 -6.52 -0.70 17.21
N GLU A 146 -5.86 0.34 16.75
CA GLU A 146 -6.16 0.91 15.44
C GLU A 146 -5.74 -0.03 14.30
N ILE A 147 -4.59 -0.71 14.39
CA ILE A 147 -4.19 -1.72 13.41
C ILE A 147 -5.20 -2.86 13.39
N GLN A 148 -5.73 -3.32 14.54
CA GLN A 148 -6.78 -4.35 14.59
C GLN A 148 -8.06 -3.90 13.86
N ARG A 149 -8.47 -2.64 14.01
CA ARG A 149 -9.60 -2.08 13.24
C ARG A 149 -9.33 -2.10 11.73
N ASN A 150 -8.12 -1.70 11.33
CA ASN A 150 -7.75 -1.71 9.92
C ASN A 150 -7.72 -3.15 9.35
N ILE A 151 -7.30 -4.15 10.14
CA ILE A 151 -7.35 -5.57 9.76
C ILE A 151 -8.81 -6.00 9.53
N GLN A 152 -9.72 -5.72 10.46
CA GLN A 152 -11.15 -6.02 10.31
C GLN A 152 -11.75 -5.36 9.06
N GLN A 153 -11.36 -4.12 8.75
CA GLN A 153 -11.81 -3.44 7.55
C GLN A 153 -11.27 -4.10 6.27
N ALA A 154 -10.02 -4.61 6.30
CA ALA A 154 -9.45 -5.34 5.18
C ALA A 154 -10.12 -6.70 4.98
N GLU A 155 -10.41 -7.43 6.05
CA GLU A 155 -11.17 -8.68 6.01
C GLU A 155 -12.56 -8.46 5.39
N ALA A 156 -13.31 -7.49 5.90
CA ALA A 156 -14.63 -7.13 5.37
C ALA A 156 -14.59 -6.71 3.88
N TYR A 157 -13.51 -6.09 3.43
CA TYR A 157 -13.34 -5.70 2.02
C TYR A 157 -13.26 -6.91 1.08
N PHE A 158 -12.61 -8.00 1.51
CA PHE A 158 -12.44 -9.20 0.69
C PHE A 158 -13.57 -10.22 0.85
N GLU A 159 -14.42 -10.06 1.87
CA GLU A 159 -15.62 -10.89 2.09
C GLU A 159 -16.87 -10.35 1.37
N ALA A 160 -16.83 -9.10 0.93
CA ALA A 160 -17.95 -8.41 0.23
C ALA A 160 -17.98 -8.76 -1.25
#